data_e1949cd72fa4bf97fb8f31431042b789
#
_entry.id   e1949cd72fa4bf97fb8f31431042b789
#
_cell.length_a   1.000
_cell.length_b   1.000
_cell.length_c   1.000
_cell.angle_alpha   90.00
_cell.angle_beta   90.00
_cell.angle_gamma   90.00
#
_symmetry.space_group_name_H-M   'P 1'
#
loop_
_entity.id
_entity.type
_entity.pdbx_description
1 polymer ?
#
loop_
_entity_poly.entity_id
_entity_poly.type
_entity_poly.pdbx_seq_one_letter_code
_entity_poly.pdbx_strand_id
1 'polypeptide(L)'
;MGATLDGVKVVDLEVHSDVRGSFVEYFRQSWLPTDHAALQGNVSRSTPGVLRGMHFHRRQWDYWFAVSGAAFVALADLRSGSPTERATMTMRLAADEPRGLFIPSGVAHGFLSESEFVLGYLNDRYFDGSDEFGFAWNDSSLGIDWPTADPILSDRDRANPSMAEALRVAVPYHR
;
A
#
# COMPACT_ATOMS: atom_id res chain seq x y z
N MET A 1 -13.43 -6.27 11.93
CA MET A 1 -12.67 -6.09 10.66
C MET A 1 -13.42 -5.06 9.85
N GLY A 2 -12.74 -3.98 9.43
CA GLY A 2 -13.33 -3.02 8.48
C GLY A 2 -13.66 -3.69 7.15
N ALA A 3 -14.49 -3.04 6.33
CA ALA A 3 -14.84 -3.56 5.00
C ALA A 3 -13.56 -3.69 4.16
N THR A 4 -13.36 -4.84 3.54
CA THR A 4 -12.25 -5.07 2.61
C THR A 4 -12.59 -4.38 1.28
N LEU A 5 -11.64 -3.67 0.70
CA LEU A 5 -11.82 -3.08 -0.63
C LEU A 5 -11.84 -4.18 -1.71
N ASP A 6 -12.63 -3.97 -2.74
CA ASP A 6 -12.75 -4.92 -3.85
C ASP A 6 -11.38 -5.23 -4.46
N GLY A 7 -11.06 -6.51 -4.66
CA GLY A 7 -9.80 -7.00 -5.19
C GLY A 7 -8.58 -6.86 -4.27
N VAL A 8 -8.67 -6.13 -3.16
CA VAL A 8 -7.60 -6.12 -2.13
C VAL A 8 -7.60 -7.46 -1.40
N LYS A 9 -6.42 -8.03 -1.19
CA LYS A 9 -6.28 -9.30 -0.46
C LYS A 9 -5.21 -9.21 0.62
N VAL A 10 -5.59 -9.57 1.83
CA VAL A 10 -4.66 -9.81 2.92
C VAL A 10 -4.37 -11.31 3.00
N VAL A 11 -3.10 -11.67 3.09
CA VAL A 11 -2.61 -13.04 3.20
C VAL A 11 -1.94 -13.18 4.55
N ASP A 12 -2.48 -14.02 5.44
CA ASP A 12 -1.79 -14.38 6.67
C ASP A 12 -0.61 -15.30 6.34
N LEU A 13 0.58 -14.96 6.85
CA LEU A 13 1.82 -15.67 6.55
C LEU A 13 2.21 -16.59 7.72
N GLU A 14 2.57 -17.82 7.40
CA GLU A 14 2.98 -18.79 8.40
C GLU A 14 4.42 -18.55 8.86
N VAL A 15 4.63 -18.49 10.17
CA VAL A 15 5.94 -18.36 10.80
C VAL A 15 6.41 -19.74 11.25
N HIS A 16 7.51 -20.22 10.69
CA HIS A 16 8.18 -21.45 11.11
C HIS A 16 9.37 -21.11 12.01
N SER A 17 9.30 -21.46 13.28
CA SER A 17 10.35 -21.13 14.26
C SER A 17 11.05 -22.38 14.79
N ASP A 18 12.39 -22.30 14.97
CA ASP A 18 13.19 -23.30 15.62
C ASP A 18 14.34 -22.65 16.45
N VAL A 19 15.28 -23.45 16.93
CA VAL A 19 16.42 -22.95 17.74
C VAL A 19 17.35 -21.98 17.00
N ARG A 20 17.23 -21.85 15.69
CA ARG A 20 18.04 -20.94 14.84
C ARG A 20 17.34 -19.58 14.61
N GLY A 21 16.03 -19.46 14.93
CA GLY A 21 15.22 -18.28 14.67
C GLY A 21 13.92 -18.62 13.95
N SER A 22 13.50 -17.78 13.01
CA SER A 22 12.23 -17.95 12.27
C SER A 22 12.44 -17.89 10.76
N PHE A 23 11.57 -18.57 10.06
CA PHE A 23 11.46 -18.55 8.60
C PHE A 23 10.01 -18.19 8.22
N VAL A 24 9.85 -17.29 7.26
CA VAL A 24 8.55 -16.87 6.70
C VAL A 24 8.65 -16.86 5.19
N GLU A 25 7.74 -17.52 4.50
CA GLU A 25 7.56 -17.33 3.06
C GLU A 25 6.73 -16.05 2.84
N TYR A 26 7.34 -15.01 2.28
CA TYR A 26 6.66 -13.74 2.11
C TYR A 26 5.80 -13.67 0.85
N PHE A 27 6.09 -14.44 -0.18
CA PHE A 27 5.41 -14.35 -1.45
C PHE A 27 5.29 -15.69 -2.16
N ARG A 28 4.12 -15.91 -2.73
CA ARG A 28 3.87 -16.96 -3.73
C ARG A 28 2.87 -16.44 -4.74
N GLN A 29 3.19 -16.55 -6.04
CA GLN A 29 2.32 -16.05 -7.12
C GLN A 29 0.88 -16.59 -7.01
N SER A 30 0.72 -17.84 -6.62
CA SER A 30 -0.61 -18.47 -6.49
C SER A 30 -1.48 -17.90 -5.36
N TRP A 31 -0.93 -17.06 -4.50
CA TRP A 31 -1.72 -16.35 -3.48
C TRP A 31 -2.45 -15.13 -4.03
N LEU A 32 -1.98 -14.59 -5.17
CA LEU A 32 -2.52 -13.36 -5.74
C LEU A 32 -3.74 -13.62 -6.62
N PRO A 33 -4.75 -12.75 -6.59
CA PRO A 33 -5.93 -12.85 -7.45
C PRO A 33 -5.65 -12.27 -8.85
N THR A 34 -4.50 -12.60 -9.45
CA THR A 34 -4.04 -12.09 -10.75
C THR A 34 -3.11 -13.08 -11.42
N ASP A 35 -3.19 -13.15 -12.76
CA ASP A 35 -2.29 -13.93 -13.60
C ASP A 35 -1.01 -13.15 -13.98
N HIS A 36 -0.95 -11.85 -13.67
CA HIS A 36 0.23 -11.04 -13.94
C HIS A 36 1.33 -11.36 -12.93
N ALA A 37 2.46 -11.84 -13.43
CA ALA A 37 3.60 -12.21 -12.60
C ALA A 37 4.26 -10.98 -11.95
N ALA A 38 4.82 -11.16 -10.74
CA ALA A 38 5.71 -10.17 -10.15
C ALA A 38 7.01 -10.06 -10.97
N LEU A 39 7.35 -8.84 -11.38
CA LEU A 39 8.52 -8.58 -12.23
C LEU A 39 9.62 -7.76 -11.52
N GLN A 40 9.25 -6.95 -10.53
CA GLN A 40 10.18 -6.10 -9.80
C GLN A 40 9.95 -6.25 -8.29
N GLY A 41 11.05 -6.35 -7.54
CA GLY A 41 11.04 -6.34 -6.07
C GLY A 41 11.85 -5.18 -5.52
N ASN A 42 11.34 -4.53 -4.48
CA ASN A 42 11.95 -3.35 -3.88
C ASN A 42 11.96 -3.48 -2.35
N VAL A 43 12.85 -2.73 -1.72
CA VAL A 43 12.88 -2.54 -0.27
C VAL A 43 12.92 -1.04 0.04
N SER A 44 11.99 -0.60 0.88
CA SER A 44 11.95 0.77 1.40
C SER A 44 12.24 0.77 2.90
N ARG A 45 13.11 1.68 3.36
CA ARG A 45 13.40 1.90 4.78
C ARG A 45 12.85 3.25 5.22
N SER A 46 12.21 3.31 6.37
CA SER A 46 11.60 4.53 6.91
C SER A 46 11.82 4.60 8.42
N THR A 47 12.23 5.76 8.90
CA THR A 47 12.31 6.04 10.34
C THR A 47 10.92 6.29 10.92
N PRO A 48 10.73 6.21 12.24
CA PRO A 48 9.43 6.49 12.87
C PRO A 48 8.87 7.84 12.47
N GLY A 49 7.55 7.91 12.23
CA GLY A 49 6.84 9.14 11.84
C GLY A 49 6.93 9.49 10.36
N VAL A 50 7.67 8.75 9.54
CA VAL A 50 7.67 8.93 8.08
C VAL A 50 6.36 8.42 7.49
N LEU A 51 5.69 9.28 6.71
CA LEU A 51 4.56 8.90 5.88
C LEU A 51 4.97 8.93 4.40
N ARG A 52 4.64 7.86 3.68
CA ARG A 52 4.77 7.77 2.22
C ARG A 52 3.38 7.53 1.63
N GLY A 53 2.92 8.39 0.76
CA GLY A 53 1.57 8.31 0.17
C GLY A 53 0.88 9.67 0.10
N MET A 54 -0.39 9.73 -0.32
CA MET A 54 -1.11 8.60 -0.94
C MET A 54 -0.68 8.49 -2.40
N HIS A 55 -0.26 7.32 -2.80
CA HIS A 55 0.15 7.05 -4.19
C HIS A 55 -0.84 6.09 -4.84
N PHE A 56 -0.92 6.10 -6.17
CA PHE A 56 -1.70 5.12 -6.93
C PHE A 56 -1.16 4.94 -8.35
N HIS A 57 -1.43 3.77 -8.91
CA HIS A 57 -1.07 3.39 -10.26
C HIS A 57 -2.32 2.98 -11.03
N ARG A 58 -2.38 3.28 -12.32
CA ARG A 58 -3.51 2.85 -13.18
C ARG A 58 -3.33 1.45 -13.74
N ARG A 59 -2.09 0.96 -13.80
CA ARG A 59 -1.72 -0.27 -14.51
C ARG A 59 -1.00 -1.28 -13.63
N GLN A 60 -0.28 -0.82 -12.61
CA GLN A 60 0.54 -1.63 -11.72
C GLN A 60 -0.26 -2.07 -10.50
N TRP A 61 -0.08 -3.33 -10.08
CA TRP A 61 -0.44 -3.78 -8.75
C TRP A 61 0.79 -3.83 -7.85
N ASP A 62 0.55 -3.78 -6.56
CA ASP A 62 1.58 -3.91 -5.52
C ASP A 62 1.26 -5.08 -4.59
N TYR A 63 2.31 -5.74 -4.09
CA TYR A 63 2.21 -6.70 -3.01
C TYR A 63 3.19 -6.31 -1.91
N TRP A 64 2.67 -5.92 -0.77
CA TRP A 64 3.43 -5.39 0.35
C TRP A 64 3.58 -6.39 1.48
N PHE A 65 4.74 -6.37 2.18
CA PHE A 65 4.98 -7.12 3.40
C PHE A 65 6.00 -6.40 4.29
N ALA A 66 5.85 -6.53 5.62
CA ALA A 66 6.80 -5.99 6.58
C ALA A 66 7.99 -6.93 6.73
N VAL A 67 9.21 -6.45 6.42
CA VAL A 67 10.45 -7.17 6.69
C VAL A 67 10.91 -6.93 8.12
N SER A 68 10.70 -5.71 8.64
CA SER A 68 11.05 -5.31 10.01
C SER A 68 10.18 -4.15 10.45
N GLY A 69 9.88 -4.06 11.74
CA GLY A 69 9.09 -2.98 12.33
C GLY A 69 7.61 -3.05 12.00
N ALA A 70 6.93 -1.92 12.11
CA ALA A 70 5.50 -1.80 11.92
C ALA A 70 5.11 -0.46 11.28
N ALA A 71 4.00 -0.46 10.55
CA ALA A 71 3.39 0.72 9.97
C ALA A 71 1.86 0.66 10.01
N PHE A 72 1.23 1.81 10.19
CA PHE A 72 -0.17 2.04 9.87
C PHE A 72 -0.29 2.20 8.36
N VAL A 73 -1.08 1.36 7.71
CA VAL A 73 -1.34 1.38 6.26
C VAL A 73 -2.74 1.88 6.01
N ALA A 74 -2.89 2.77 5.03
CA ALA A 74 -4.18 3.23 4.53
C ALA A 74 -4.30 2.98 3.03
N LEU A 75 -5.47 2.51 2.63
CA LEU A 75 -5.87 2.26 1.25
C LEU A 75 -7.14 3.04 0.91
N ALA A 76 -7.29 3.46 -0.34
CA ALA A 76 -8.52 4.07 -0.86
C ALA A 76 -8.80 3.56 -2.27
N ASP A 77 -10.02 3.08 -2.52
CA ASP A 77 -10.42 2.65 -3.85
C ASP A 77 -10.81 3.84 -4.72
N LEU A 78 -9.97 4.16 -5.70
CA LEU A 78 -10.18 5.27 -6.63
C LEU A 78 -10.80 4.83 -7.96
N ARG A 79 -11.04 3.54 -8.14
CA ARG A 79 -11.51 2.97 -9.40
C ARG A 79 -12.97 3.32 -9.66
N SER A 80 -13.21 4.07 -10.72
CA SER A 80 -14.56 4.38 -11.16
C SER A 80 -15.32 3.11 -11.55
N GLY A 81 -16.51 2.94 -11.01
CA GLY A 81 -17.37 1.76 -11.20
C GLY A 81 -17.03 0.56 -10.29
N SER A 82 -16.09 0.69 -9.37
CA SER A 82 -15.82 -0.33 -8.35
C SER A 82 -16.98 -0.45 -7.37
N PRO A 83 -17.31 -1.67 -6.88
CA PRO A 83 -18.26 -1.86 -5.78
C PRO A 83 -17.88 -1.13 -4.49
N THR A 84 -16.59 -0.83 -4.34
CA THR A 84 -16.04 -0.10 -3.18
C THR A 84 -15.46 1.26 -3.54
N GLU A 85 -15.90 1.85 -4.66
CA GLU A 85 -15.46 3.19 -5.09
C GLU A 85 -15.57 4.19 -3.94
N ARG A 86 -14.51 4.94 -3.65
CA ARG A 86 -14.36 5.92 -2.56
C ARG A 86 -14.33 5.32 -1.14
N ALA A 87 -14.44 4.02 -0.98
CA ALA A 87 -14.24 3.41 0.32
C ALA A 87 -12.75 3.42 0.71
N THR A 88 -12.51 3.41 2.01
CA THR A 88 -11.17 3.34 2.59
C THR A 88 -11.03 2.11 3.47
N MET A 89 -9.80 1.63 3.61
CA MET A 89 -9.43 0.55 4.49
C MET A 89 -8.13 0.93 5.20
N THR A 90 -8.04 0.66 6.49
CA THR A 90 -6.80 0.81 7.24
C THR A 90 -6.43 -0.50 7.92
N MET A 91 -5.14 -0.74 8.06
CA MET A 91 -4.61 -1.88 8.80
C MET A 91 -3.20 -1.61 9.34
N ARG A 92 -2.80 -2.36 10.33
CA ARG A 92 -1.39 -2.44 10.75
C ARG A 92 -0.69 -3.50 9.91
N LEU A 93 0.45 -3.16 9.31
CA LEU A 93 1.35 -4.08 8.62
C LEU A 93 2.65 -4.16 9.43
N ALA A 94 2.98 -5.35 9.95
CA ALA A 94 4.06 -5.48 10.92
C ALA A 94 4.78 -6.82 10.83
N ALA A 95 6.08 -6.82 11.15
CA ALA A 95 6.89 -8.02 11.10
C ALA A 95 6.62 -9.00 12.25
N ASP A 96 6.07 -8.52 13.37
CA ASP A 96 5.64 -9.35 14.51
C ASP A 96 4.30 -10.07 14.26
N GLU A 97 3.54 -9.64 13.25
CA GLU A 97 2.29 -10.25 12.79
C GLU A 97 2.33 -10.35 11.25
N PRO A 98 3.14 -11.28 10.69
CA PRO A 98 3.45 -11.27 9.27
C PRO A 98 2.23 -11.46 8.38
N ARG A 99 2.00 -10.47 7.51
CA ARG A 99 0.95 -10.49 6.49
C ARG A 99 1.49 -10.00 5.16
N GLY A 100 0.94 -10.54 4.09
CA GLY A 100 1.07 -10.00 2.75
C GLY A 100 -0.17 -9.19 2.40
N LEU A 101 -0.01 -8.07 1.73
CA LEU A 101 -1.09 -7.18 1.31
C LEU A 101 -1.02 -6.98 -0.20
N PHE A 102 -1.95 -7.58 -0.93
CA PHE A 102 -2.11 -7.33 -2.36
C PHE A 102 -3.01 -6.12 -2.58
N ILE A 103 -2.53 -5.19 -3.38
CA ILE A 103 -3.17 -3.92 -3.72
C ILE A 103 -3.33 -3.87 -5.23
N PRO A 104 -4.55 -3.99 -5.77
CA PRO A 104 -4.76 -3.94 -7.21
C PRO A 104 -4.52 -2.54 -7.78
N SER A 105 -4.25 -2.46 -9.07
CA SER A 105 -4.15 -1.17 -9.78
C SER A 105 -5.39 -0.32 -9.53
N GLY A 106 -5.18 1.00 -9.36
CA GLY A 106 -6.25 1.97 -9.09
C GLY A 106 -6.67 2.08 -7.62
N VAL A 107 -6.17 1.23 -6.73
CA VAL A 107 -6.31 1.42 -5.28
C VAL A 107 -5.13 2.25 -4.78
N ALA A 108 -5.45 3.43 -4.24
CA ALA A 108 -4.44 4.28 -3.62
C ALA A 108 -3.97 3.68 -2.29
N HIS A 109 -2.71 3.91 -1.99
CA HIS A 109 -2.04 3.34 -0.83
C HIS A 109 -1.03 4.32 -0.23
N GLY A 110 -0.87 4.21 1.08
CA GLY A 110 0.13 4.93 1.83
C GLY A 110 0.36 4.27 3.18
N PHE A 111 1.47 4.61 3.83
CA PHE A 111 1.74 4.14 5.17
C PHE A 111 2.42 5.19 6.03
N LEU A 112 2.20 5.11 7.33
CA LEU A 112 2.90 5.83 8.38
C LEU A 112 3.73 4.84 9.19
N SER A 113 5.05 5.05 9.26
CA SER A 113 5.94 4.20 10.06
C SER A 113 5.73 4.42 11.54
N GLU A 114 5.36 3.37 12.28
CA GLU A 114 5.22 3.38 13.75
C GLU A 114 6.56 3.19 14.46
N SER A 115 7.52 2.56 13.78
CA SER A 115 8.87 2.27 14.26
C SER A 115 9.87 2.40 13.10
N GLU A 116 11.15 2.04 13.31
CA GLU A 116 12.05 1.74 12.20
C GLU A 116 11.40 0.64 11.33
N PHE A 117 10.94 1.02 10.13
CA PHE A 117 10.12 0.16 9.29
C PHE A 117 10.82 -0.18 7.98
N VAL A 118 10.86 -1.46 7.67
CA VAL A 118 11.38 -1.99 6.41
C VAL A 118 10.24 -2.66 5.67
N LEU A 119 9.76 -2.00 4.60
CA LEU A 119 8.77 -2.53 3.69
C LEU A 119 9.46 -3.26 2.54
N GLY A 120 9.13 -4.54 2.33
CA GLY A 120 9.36 -5.25 1.08
C GLY A 120 8.12 -5.14 0.21
N TYR A 121 8.29 -4.91 -1.10
CA TYR A 121 7.16 -4.91 -2.01
C TYR A 121 7.53 -5.39 -3.41
N LEU A 122 6.58 -6.04 -4.05
CA LEU A 122 6.68 -6.60 -5.40
C LEU A 122 5.66 -5.91 -6.31
N ASN A 123 6.01 -5.80 -7.59
CA ASN A 123 5.17 -5.17 -8.62
C ASN A 123 5.14 -6.05 -9.89
N ASP A 124 4.05 -6.00 -10.66
CA ASP A 124 3.93 -6.67 -11.96
C ASP A 124 4.52 -5.86 -13.12
N ARG A 125 5.11 -4.71 -12.84
CA ARG A 125 5.73 -3.85 -13.85
C ARG A 125 7.06 -3.32 -13.38
N TYR A 126 7.94 -2.98 -14.31
CA TYR A 126 9.09 -2.15 -13.99
C TYR A 126 8.65 -0.73 -13.71
N PHE A 127 9.41 -0.03 -12.89
CA PHE A 127 9.13 1.37 -12.55
C PHE A 127 8.91 2.22 -13.80
N ASP A 128 7.77 2.90 -13.83
CA ASP A 128 7.37 3.84 -14.88
C ASP A 128 6.80 5.11 -14.22
N GLY A 129 7.62 6.16 -14.17
CA GLY A 129 7.22 7.44 -13.59
C GLY A 129 5.99 8.09 -14.24
N SER A 130 5.58 7.64 -15.43
CA SER A 130 4.35 8.10 -16.10
C SER A 130 3.07 7.44 -15.56
N ASP A 131 3.20 6.39 -14.75
CA ASP A 131 2.09 5.70 -14.08
C ASP A 131 2.16 5.82 -12.55
N GLU A 132 2.90 6.78 -12.04
CA GLU A 132 3.04 7.02 -10.63
C GLU A 132 2.39 8.34 -10.22
N PHE A 133 1.18 8.24 -9.68
CA PHE A 133 0.37 9.38 -9.26
C PHE A 133 0.30 9.46 -7.74
N GLY A 134 -0.06 10.65 -7.24
CA GLY A 134 -0.26 10.86 -5.82
C GLY A 134 -1.22 12.01 -5.54
N PHE A 135 -1.74 12.04 -4.32
CA PHE A 135 -2.55 13.13 -3.78
C PHE A 135 -2.24 13.34 -2.29
N ALA A 136 -2.68 14.47 -1.76
CA ALA A 136 -2.42 14.84 -0.36
C ALA A 136 -2.86 13.74 0.61
N TRP A 137 -1.96 13.29 1.46
CA TRP A 137 -2.17 12.20 2.43
C TRP A 137 -3.36 12.46 3.37
N ASN A 138 -3.61 13.74 3.69
CA ASN A 138 -4.66 14.22 4.59
C ASN A 138 -5.89 14.78 3.85
N ASP A 139 -6.12 14.36 2.60
CA ASP A 139 -7.31 14.79 1.86
C ASP A 139 -8.57 14.38 2.62
N SER A 140 -9.33 15.38 3.07
CA SER A 140 -10.47 15.19 3.95
C SER A 140 -11.63 14.43 3.31
N SER A 141 -11.65 14.31 1.98
CA SER A 141 -12.72 13.60 1.26
C SER A 141 -12.69 12.08 1.47
N LEU A 142 -11.56 11.52 1.99
CA LEU A 142 -11.42 10.10 2.28
C LEU A 142 -11.68 9.74 3.74
N GLY A 143 -11.61 10.69 4.67
CA GLY A 143 -11.85 10.44 6.09
C GLY A 143 -10.88 9.43 6.73
N ILE A 144 -9.63 9.36 6.24
CA ILE A 144 -8.61 8.51 6.85
C ILE A 144 -8.15 9.15 8.15
N ASP A 145 -8.32 8.42 9.25
CA ASP A 145 -7.88 8.84 10.59
C ASP A 145 -6.42 8.41 10.81
N TRP A 146 -5.48 9.21 10.33
CA TRP A 146 -4.06 8.97 10.50
C TRP A 146 -3.65 9.20 11.96
N PRO A 147 -2.81 8.31 12.56
CA PRO A 147 -2.42 8.44 13.97
C PRO A 147 -1.41 9.57 14.24
N THR A 148 -1.31 10.53 13.34
CA THR A 148 -0.48 11.73 13.48
C THR A 148 -1.06 12.90 12.69
N ALA A 149 -0.86 14.13 13.17
CA ALA A 149 -1.20 15.35 12.46
C ALA A 149 0.02 15.99 11.74
N ASP A 150 1.24 15.53 12.04
CA ASP A 150 2.49 16.12 11.54
C ASP A 150 3.51 15.02 11.16
N PRO A 151 3.29 14.30 10.05
CA PRO A 151 4.22 13.28 9.59
C PRO A 151 5.46 13.88 8.92
N ILE A 152 6.53 13.10 8.87
CA ILE A 152 7.71 13.38 8.06
C ILE A 152 7.39 12.99 6.61
N LEU A 153 7.38 13.97 5.70
CA LEU A 153 7.06 13.78 4.28
C LEU A 153 8.28 14.06 3.39
N SER A 154 8.33 13.39 2.26
CA SER A 154 9.19 13.81 1.14
C SER A 154 8.68 15.14 0.55
N ASP A 155 9.55 15.86 -0.19
CA ASP A 155 9.13 17.07 -0.90
C ASP A 155 8.04 16.77 -1.94
N ARG A 156 8.10 15.60 -2.57
CA ARG A 156 7.07 15.11 -3.49
C ARG A 156 5.73 14.94 -2.78
N ASP A 157 5.70 14.20 -1.67
CA ASP A 157 4.44 13.90 -0.96
C ASP A 157 3.82 15.17 -0.34
N ARG A 158 4.69 16.12 0.07
CA ARG A 158 4.27 17.44 0.54
C ARG A 158 3.61 18.29 -0.56
N ALA A 159 4.10 18.16 -1.81
CA ALA A 159 3.62 18.91 -2.96
C ALA A 159 2.46 18.23 -3.70
N ASN A 160 2.01 17.08 -3.27
CA ASN A 160 0.91 16.37 -3.91
C ASN A 160 -0.38 17.23 -3.94
N PRO A 161 -1.12 17.22 -5.06
CA PRO A 161 -2.39 17.94 -5.21
C PRO A 161 -3.49 17.32 -4.34
N SER A 162 -4.67 17.92 -4.32
CA SER A 162 -5.88 17.27 -3.80
C SER A 162 -6.22 16.01 -4.61
N MET A 163 -6.92 15.06 -3.99
CA MET A 163 -7.39 13.86 -4.69
C MET A 163 -8.26 14.21 -5.91
N ALA A 164 -9.11 15.23 -5.79
CA ALA A 164 -9.95 15.66 -6.91
C ALA A 164 -9.13 16.18 -8.11
N GLU A 165 -8.02 16.88 -7.88
CA GLU A 165 -7.10 17.31 -8.94
C GLU A 165 -6.33 16.14 -9.53
N ALA A 166 -5.81 15.24 -8.71
CA ALA A 166 -5.12 14.04 -9.18
C ALA A 166 -5.99 13.19 -10.11
N LEU A 167 -7.27 13.01 -9.76
CA LEU A 167 -8.23 12.25 -10.57
C LEU A 167 -8.65 12.93 -11.87
N ARG A 168 -8.46 14.24 -12.04
CA ARG A 168 -8.65 14.88 -13.37
C ARG A 168 -7.57 14.47 -14.36
N VAL A 169 -6.39 14.14 -13.87
CA VAL A 169 -5.24 13.76 -14.71
C VAL A 169 -5.16 12.25 -14.93
N ALA A 170 -5.54 11.47 -13.92
CA ALA A 170 -5.37 10.03 -13.93
C ALA A 170 -6.55 9.34 -13.25
N VAL A 171 -7.61 9.05 -14.02
CA VAL A 171 -8.75 8.25 -13.53
C VAL A 171 -8.43 6.77 -13.66
N PRO A 172 -8.38 6.00 -12.56
CA PRO A 172 -8.34 4.55 -12.64
C PRO A 172 -9.75 3.99 -12.87
N TYR A 173 -9.86 2.91 -13.63
CA TYR A 173 -11.12 2.21 -13.88
C TYR A 173 -11.11 0.83 -13.26
N HIS A 174 -12.24 0.39 -12.75
CA HIS A 174 -12.47 -0.99 -12.35
C HIS A 174 -12.50 -1.87 -13.60
N ARG A 175 -11.74 -2.99 -13.62
CA ARG A 175 -11.66 -3.94 -14.72
C ARG A 175 -12.18 -5.30 -14.29
#